data_78f585e3d992aa79106c4150d8aa1c1d
#
_entry.id   78f585e3d992aa79106c4150d8aa1c1d
#
_cell.length_a   1.000
_cell.length_b   1.000
_cell.length_c   1.000
_cell.angle_alpha   90.00
_cell.angle_beta   90.00
_cell.angle_gamma   90.00
#
_symmetry.space_group_name_H-M   'P 1'
#
loop_
_entity.id
_entity.type
_entity.pdbx_description
1 polymer ?
#
loop_
_entity_poly.entity_id
_entity_poly.type
_entity_poly.pdbx_seq_one_letter_code
_entity_poly.pdbx_strand_id
1 'polypeptide(L)'
;NFLHYFRSGHIYFTLKDKNTQIKAVMFSSSASRLKFKPCDGMKVLCRGRISLYDKDGAYQLYVDDMQPDGIGSLTIAFEQMKEKLSKEGLFDDIYKKTIPKYPKKIGVATSDVGAAIEDIKNITKRRYPIAELVISPTIVQGDKAANDIAKSIKILDERGDIDVIIVGRGGGSLEDLWAFNTEQVARAVFDCNTPIISAVGHETDYTICDFVSDLRAPTPSAAAELAVPDSSVLIDFLDNANKRLSALLNDRIEREYQKLDNLMLSSFMAEPGEYFSQKFDEVD
;
A
#
# COMPACT_ATOMS: atom_id res chain seq x y z
N ASN A 1 26.06 -23.48 18.55
CA ASN A 1 27.18 -23.15 17.65
C ASN A 1 26.74 -23.38 16.21
N PHE A 2 27.04 -22.44 15.35
CA PHE A 2 26.68 -22.45 13.94
C PHE A 2 27.95 -22.28 13.09
N LEU A 3 28.20 -23.23 12.15
CA LEU A 3 29.34 -23.18 11.25
C LEU A 3 28.84 -23.37 9.81
N HIS A 4 29.07 -22.37 8.98
CA HIS A 4 28.78 -22.45 7.55
C HIS A 4 30.08 -22.71 6.78
N TYR A 5 30.16 -23.86 6.11
CA TYR A 5 31.32 -24.17 5.27
C TYR A 5 31.11 -23.59 3.86
N PHE A 6 31.69 -22.44 3.57
CA PHE A 6 31.55 -21.73 2.28
C PHE A 6 31.93 -22.59 1.05
N ARG A 7 32.90 -23.53 1.18
CA ARG A 7 33.31 -24.38 0.06
C ARG A 7 32.28 -25.45 -0.32
N SER A 8 31.57 -26.01 0.65
CA SER A 8 30.60 -27.10 0.43
C SER A 8 29.14 -26.60 0.45
N GLY A 9 28.90 -25.41 0.92
CA GLY A 9 27.56 -24.87 1.13
C GLY A 9 26.75 -25.59 2.22
N HIS A 10 27.36 -26.51 2.95
CA HIS A 10 26.67 -27.20 4.04
C HIS A 10 26.73 -26.40 5.32
N ILE A 11 25.67 -26.48 6.12
CA ILE A 11 25.56 -25.83 7.41
C ILE A 11 25.62 -26.88 8.50
N TYR A 12 26.60 -26.77 9.42
CA TYR A 12 26.73 -27.62 10.58
C TYR A 12 26.42 -26.79 11.83
N PHE A 13 25.56 -27.31 12.70
CA PHE A 13 25.16 -26.60 13.90
C PHE A 13 24.75 -27.58 15.00
N THR A 14 24.59 -27.04 16.23
CA THR A 14 24.12 -27.80 17.37
C THR A 14 22.83 -27.19 17.85
N LEU A 15 21.74 -27.94 17.83
CA LEU A 15 20.51 -27.60 18.49
C LEU A 15 20.62 -27.92 19.97
N LYS A 16 20.21 -26.97 20.80
CA LYS A 16 20.22 -27.13 22.28
C LYS A 16 18.84 -26.85 22.82
N ASP A 17 18.42 -27.68 23.74
CA ASP A 17 17.29 -27.42 24.63
C ASP A 17 17.84 -27.22 26.06
N LYS A 18 16.94 -27.01 27.05
CA LYS A 18 17.33 -26.73 28.44
C LYS A 18 18.28 -27.80 29.02
N ASN A 19 18.13 -29.05 28.62
CA ASN A 19 18.81 -30.19 29.22
C ASN A 19 19.61 -31.06 28.21
N THR A 20 19.43 -30.87 26.92
CA THR A 20 19.98 -31.75 25.89
C THR A 20 20.53 -30.96 24.68
N GLN A 21 21.34 -31.63 23.90
CA GLN A 21 21.81 -31.08 22.62
C GLN A 21 21.93 -32.20 21.57
N ILE A 22 21.70 -31.84 20.31
CA ILE A 22 21.89 -32.73 19.17
C ILE A 22 22.68 -32.01 18.09
N LYS A 23 23.66 -32.70 17.48
CA LYS A 23 24.34 -32.20 16.29
C LYS A 23 23.41 -32.26 15.11
N ALA A 24 23.42 -31.24 14.29
CA ALA A 24 22.58 -31.13 13.11
C ALA A 24 23.40 -30.72 11.88
N VAL A 25 22.98 -31.21 10.72
CA VAL A 25 23.54 -30.84 9.43
C VAL A 25 22.42 -30.52 8.45
N MET A 26 22.60 -29.47 7.71
CA MET A 26 21.73 -29.08 6.59
C MET A 26 22.58 -29.05 5.33
N PHE A 27 22.25 -29.89 4.34
CA PHE A 27 22.98 -29.95 3.10
C PHE A 27 22.73 -28.70 2.22
N SER A 28 23.68 -28.43 1.32
CA SER A 28 23.66 -27.25 0.46
C SER A 28 22.35 -27.08 -0.33
N SER A 29 21.77 -28.20 -0.81
CA SER A 29 20.48 -28.19 -1.52
C SER A 29 19.31 -27.68 -0.69
N SER A 30 19.33 -27.93 0.62
CA SER A 30 18.33 -27.40 1.56
C SER A 30 18.74 -26.02 2.10
N ALA A 31 20.03 -25.84 2.38
CA ALA A 31 20.58 -24.57 2.88
C ALA A 31 20.38 -23.40 1.88
N SER A 32 20.49 -23.68 0.58
CA SER A 32 20.26 -22.65 -0.47
C SER A 32 18.80 -22.17 -0.56
N ARG A 33 17.86 -22.91 0.02
CA ARG A 33 16.43 -22.54 0.07
C ARG A 33 16.05 -21.74 1.31
N LEU A 34 16.97 -21.57 2.28
CA LEU A 34 16.72 -20.79 3.48
C LEU A 34 16.47 -19.32 3.12
N LYS A 35 15.38 -18.75 3.65
CA LYS A 35 14.99 -17.35 3.46
C LYS A 35 15.61 -16.40 4.49
N PHE A 36 16.45 -16.91 5.40
CA PHE A 36 17.15 -16.14 6.43
C PHE A 36 18.51 -16.76 6.69
N LYS A 37 19.40 -16.01 7.35
CA LYS A 37 20.74 -16.48 7.72
C LYS A 37 20.73 -16.89 9.20
N PRO A 38 20.78 -18.19 9.51
CA PRO A 38 20.86 -18.64 10.90
C PRO A 38 22.11 -18.11 11.59
N CYS A 39 22.00 -17.79 12.88
CA CYS A 39 23.10 -17.32 13.70
C CYS A 39 23.07 -17.99 15.09
N ASP A 40 24.19 -17.86 15.82
CA ASP A 40 24.28 -18.38 17.19
C ASP A 40 23.22 -17.76 18.11
N GLY A 41 22.59 -18.62 18.91
CA GLY A 41 21.55 -18.20 19.86
C GLY A 41 20.16 -18.06 19.27
N MET A 42 19.98 -18.15 17.95
CA MET A 42 18.68 -18.08 17.31
C MET A 42 17.83 -19.32 17.66
N LYS A 43 16.57 -19.07 18.02
CA LYS A 43 15.58 -20.11 18.24
C LYS A 43 14.97 -20.52 16.89
N VAL A 44 14.98 -21.82 16.59
CA VAL A 44 14.54 -22.31 15.29
C VAL A 44 13.69 -23.55 15.41
N LEU A 45 12.71 -23.68 14.53
CA LEU A 45 11.99 -24.92 14.25
C LEU A 45 12.67 -25.62 13.10
N CYS A 46 13.11 -26.87 13.33
CA CYS A 46 13.79 -27.68 12.30
C CYS A 46 12.94 -28.88 11.95
N ARG A 47 12.72 -29.09 10.66
CA ARG A 47 12.11 -30.30 10.11
C ARG A 47 13.22 -31.15 9.48
N GLY A 48 13.31 -32.43 9.84
CA GLY A 48 14.34 -33.33 9.34
C GLY A 48 14.19 -34.73 9.86
N ARG A 49 15.20 -35.57 9.62
CA ARG A 49 15.30 -36.98 10.06
C ARG A 49 16.50 -37.17 10.95
N ILE A 50 16.35 -38.00 11.96
CA ILE A 50 17.45 -38.43 12.82
C ILE A 50 18.09 -39.70 12.21
N SER A 51 19.40 -39.73 12.11
CA SER A 51 20.17 -40.91 11.68
C SER A 51 21.45 -41.00 12.48
N LEU A 52 22.06 -42.19 12.47
CA LEU A 52 23.39 -42.44 13.02
C LEU A 52 24.46 -41.95 12.04
N TYR A 53 25.44 -41.23 12.55
CA TYR A 53 26.63 -40.86 11.78
C TYR A 53 27.67 -41.97 11.96
N ASP A 54 27.92 -42.72 10.91
CA ASP A 54 28.70 -44.01 10.96
C ASP A 54 30.11 -43.83 11.49
N LYS A 55 30.75 -42.67 11.35
CA LYS A 55 32.13 -42.45 11.80
C LYS A 55 32.27 -42.30 13.31
N ASP A 56 31.28 -41.69 13.97
CA ASP A 56 31.35 -41.38 15.40
C ASP A 56 30.32 -42.15 16.22
N GLY A 57 29.43 -42.92 15.58
CA GLY A 57 28.31 -43.62 16.23
C GLY A 57 27.31 -42.71 16.95
N ALA A 58 27.31 -41.42 16.60
CA ALA A 58 26.47 -40.41 17.25
C ALA A 58 25.20 -40.15 16.49
N TYR A 59 24.10 -39.88 17.21
CA TYR A 59 22.85 -39.40 16.60
C TYR A 59 23.06 -38.00 16.00
N GLN A 60 22.62 -37.81 14.77
CA GLN A 60 22.66 -36.54 14.06
C GLN A 60 21.33 -36.26 13.40
N LEU A 61 20.88 -35.00 13.48
CA LEU A 61 19.69 -34.52 12.79
C LEU A 61 20.06 -33.99 11.38
N TYR A 62 19.51 -34.62 10.37
CA TYR A 62 19.62 -34.17 8.98
C TYR A 62 18.43 -33.26 8.70
N VAL A 63 18.68 -31.92 8.58
CA VAL A 63 17.66 -30.92 8.47
C VAL A 63 17.30 -30.64 7.01
N ASP A 64 16.05 -30.83 6.68
CA ASP A 64 15.50 -30.59 5.35
C ASP A 64 14.93 -29.19 5.21
N ASP A 65 14.36 -28.64 6.32
CA ASP A 65 13.79 -27.30 6.39
C ASP A 65 14.01 -26.68 7.77
N MET A 66 14.13 -25.35 7.82
CA MET A 66 14.37 -24.59 9.05
C MET A 66 13.61 -23.26 8.99
N GLN A 67 12.95 -22.91 10.09
CA GLN A 67 12.24 -21.65 10.25
C GLN A 67 12.62 -21.00 11.59
N PRO A 68 12.64 -19.66 11.70
CA PRO A 68 12.78 -18.97 12.98
C PRO A 68 11.64 -19.34 13.93
N ASP A 69 11.94 -19.53 15.22
CA ASP A 69 10.96 -19.81 16.27
C ASP A 69 10.98 -18.72 17.35
N GLY A 70 9.81 -18.15 17.62
CA GLY A 70 9.61 -17.11 18.63
C GLY A 70 9.96 -15.69 18.17
N ILE A 71 9.45 -14.69 18.88
CA ILE A 71 9.51 -13.26 18.54
C ILE A 71 10.96 -12.78 18.31
N GLY A 72 11.91 -13.18 19.17
CA GLY A 72 13.30 -12.76 19.03
C GLY A 72 13.98 -13.25 17.76
N SER A 73 13.66 -14.46 17.31
CA SER A 73 14.21 -15.04 16.07
C SER A 73 13.60 -14.42 14.82
N LEU A 74 12.31 -14.10 14.88
CA LEU A 74 11.59 -13.38 13.81
C LEU A 74 12.15 -11.96 13.65
N THR A 75 12.44 -11.29 14.77
CA THR A 75 13.03 -9.93 14.73
C THR A 75 14.41 -9.94 14.04
N ILE A 76 15.28 -10.91 14.36
CA ILE A 76 16.58 -11.02 13.70
C ILE A 76 16.42 -11.29 12.21
N ALA A 77 15.54 -12.20 11.82
CA ALA A 77 15.27 -12.51 10.42
C ALA A 77 14.68 -11.30 9.65
N PHE A 78 13.83 -10.52 10.29
CA PHE A 78 13.30 -9.28 9.76
C PHE A 78 14.41 -8.25 9.50
N GLU A 79 15.29 -7.99 10.48
CA GLU A 79 16.40 -7.04 10.31
C GLU A 79 17.38 -7.48 9.22
N GLN A 80 17.67 -8.78 9.12
CA GLN A 80 18.51 -9.31 8.04
C GLN A 80 17.87 -9.11 6.65
N MET A 81 16.56 -9.35 6.53
CA MET A 81 15.81 -9.13 5.29
C MET A 81 15.76 -7.66 4.92
N LYS A 82 15.48 -6.80 5.90
CA LYS A 82 15.45 -5.35 5.75
C LYS A 82 16.80 -4.82 5.28
N GLU A 83 17.90 -5.23 5.92
CA GLU A 83 19.26 -4.84 5.52
C GLU A 83 19.59 -5.30 4.08
N LYS A 84 19.24 -6.54 3.73
CA LYS A 84 19.45 -7.09 2.40
C LYS A 84 18.74 -6.26 1.32
N LEU A 85 17.43 -6.07 1.47
CA LEU A 85 16.60 -5.39 0.47
C LEU A 85 16.88 -3.88 0.40
N SER A 86 17.28 -3.27 1.52
CA SER A 86 17.77 -1.88 1.55
C SER A 86 19.06 -1.72 0.75
N LYS A 87 20.01 -2.65 0.86
CA LYS A 87 21.25 -2.63 0.07
C LYS A 87 21.00 -2.85 -1.43
N GLU A 88 19.93 -3.55 -1.78
CA GLU A 88 19.47 -3.72 -3.16
C GLU A 88 18.70 -2.48 -3.68
N GLY A 89 18.38 -1.49 -2.82
CA GLY A 89 17.69 -0.24 -3.20
C GLY A 89 16.17 -0.37 -3.31
N LEU A 90 15.55 -1.48 -2.85
CA LEU A 90 14.10 -1.67 -3.01
C LEU A 90 13.25 -0.67 -2.20
N PHE A 91 13.84 0.04 -1.26
CA PHE A 91 13.15 0.99 -0.39
C PHE A 91 13.32 2.46 -0.83
N ASP A 92 14.08 2.69 -1.91
CA ASP A 92 14.42 4.04 -2.34
C ASP A 92 13.19 4.77 -2.89
N ASP A 93 13.02 6.00 -2.46
CA ASP A 93 11.85 6.83 -2.82
C ASP A 93 11.77 7.12 -4.33
N ILE A 94 12.87 6.96 -5.06
CA ILE A 94 12.91 7.14 -6.52
C ILE A 94 12.01 6.14 -7.27
N TYR A 95 11.74 4.98 -6.69
CA TYR A 95 10.89 3.95 -7.28
C TYR A 95 9.43 4.05 -6.85
N LYS A 96 9.12 4.90 -5.85
CA LYS A 96 7.77 5.04 -5.33
C LYS A 96 6.89 5.83 -6.28
N LYS A 97 5.76 5.24 -6.60
CA LYS A 97 4.74 5.78 -7.50
C LYS A 97 3.77 6.68 -6.74
N THR A 98 3.30 7.71 -7.39
CA THR A 98 2.29 8.61 -6.84
C THR A 98 0.92 7.94 -6.85
N ILE A 99 0.21 7.97 -5.73
CA ILE A 99 -1.17 7.49 -5.66
C ILE A 99 -2.07 8.43 -6.47
N PRO A 100 -2.91 7.90 -7.39
CA PRO A 100 -3.79 8.71 -8.21
C PRO A 100 -4.84 9.44 -7.37
N LYS A 101 -5.05 10.72 -7.65
CA LYS A 101 -5.97 11.56 -6.88
C LYS A 101 -7.44 11.15 -7.02
N TYR A 102 -7.83 10.61 -8.17
CA TYR A 102 -9.20 10.24 -8.51
C TYR A 102 -9.25 8.84 -9.14
N PRO A 103 -9.00 7.78 -8.37
CA PRO A 103 -9.01 6.42 -8.90
C PRO A 103 -10.43 6.02 -9.30
N LYS A 104 -10.56 5.31 -10.42
CA LYS A 104 -11.82 4.71 -10.86
C LYS A 104 -11.96 3.28 -10.37
N LYS A 105 -10.84 2.54 -10.37
CA LYS A 105 -10.78 1.14 -9.93
C LYS A 105 -9.69 0.92 -8.92
N ILE A 106 -10.06 0.33 -7.80
CA ILE A 106 -9.17 0.03 -6.68
C ILE A 106 -9.08 -1.48 -6.52
N GLY A 107 -7.89 -2.04 -6.73
CA GLY A 107 -7.60 -3.43 -6.45
C GLY A 107 -7.45 -3.65 -4.94
N VAL A 108 -7.96 -4.75 -4.41
CA VAL A 108 -7.84 -5.08 -2.99
C VAL A 108 -7.37 -6.52 -2.86
N ALA A 109 -6.13 -6.72 -2.36
CA ALA A 109 -5.56 -8.00 -2.02
C ALA A 109 -5.65 -8.21 -0.50
N THR A 110 -6.70 -8.87 -0.06
CA THR A 110 -6.99 -9.19 1.35
C THR A 110 -7.87 -10.44 1.43
N SER A 111 -8.12 -10.93 2.66
CA SER A 111 -9.08 -12.03 2.83
C SER A 111 -10.50 -11.58 2.41
N ASP A 112 -11.25 -12.49 1.82
CA ASP A 112 -12.63 -12.27 1.38
C ASP A 112 -13.61 -12.13 2.55
N VAL A 113 -13.20 -12.59 3.73
CA VAL A 113 -13.99 -12.55 4.99
C VAL A 113 -13.18 -11.83 6.06
N GLY A 114 -13.80 -10.88 6.76
CA GLY A 114 -13.20 -10.20 7.90
C GLY A 114 -13.42 -8.69 7.93
N ALA A 115 -12.97 -8.07 9.02
CA ALA A 115 -13.16 -6.64 9.24
C ALA A 115 -12.45 -5.76 8.18
N ALA A 116 -11.27 -6.17 7.74
CA ALA A 116 -10.46 -5.38 6.80
C ALA A 116 -11.18 -5.07 5.48
N ILE A 117 -11.78 -6.09 4.86
CA ILE A 117 -12.50 -5.90 3.60
C ILE A 117 -13.79 -5.08 3.78
N GLU A 118 -14.50 -5.29 4.87
CA GLU A 118 -15.71 -4.52 5.15
C GLU A 118 -15.39 -3.06 5.46
N ASP A 119 -14.31 -2.79 6.18
CA ASP A 119 -13.82 -1.42 6.42
C ASP A 119 -13.49 -0.71 5.11
N ILE A 120 -12.73 -1.35 4.22
CA ILE A 120 -12.39 -0.79 2.90
C ILE A 120 -13.65 -0.48 2.10
N LYS A 121 -14.61 -1.42 2.03
CA LYS A 121 -15.88 -1.23 1.32
C LYS A 121 -16.68 -0.05 1.88
N ASN A 122 -16.83 -0.01 3.21
CA ASN A 122 -17.63 1.03 3.88
C ASN A 122 -17.02 2.42 3.71
N ILE A 123 -15.70 2.54 3.88
CA ILE A 123 -14.99 3.82 3.72
C ILE A 123 -15.06 4.30 2.27
N THR A 124 -14.73 3.42 1.32
CA THR A 124 -14.75 3.78 -0.11
C THR A 124 -16.16 4.20 -0.55
N LYS A 125 -17.19 3.42 -0.19
CA LYS A 125 -18.57 3.74 -0.52
C LYS A 125 -19.04 5.06 0.09
N ARG A 126 -18.63 5.38 1.31
CA ARG A 126 -18.98 6.62 2.00
C ARG A 126 -18.29 7.84 1.40
N ARG A 127 -16.95 7.73 1.15
CA ARG A 127 -16.14 8.88 0.73
C ARG A 127 -16.16 9.13 -0.77
N TYR A 128 -16.16 8.06 -1.56
CA TYR A 128 -16.01 8.15 -3.02
C TYR A 128 -16.77 7.02 -3.73
N PRO A 129 -18.11 7.08 -3.76
CA PRO A 129 -18.98 6.01 -4.23
C PRO A 129 -18.86 5.67 -5.72
N ILE A 130 -18.14 6.49 -6.50
CA ILE A 130 -17.90 6.25 -7.92
C ILE A 130 -16.73 5.32 -8.20
N ALA A 131 -15.87 5.04 -7.20
CA ALA A 131 -14.79 4.07 -7.36
C ALA A 131 -15.33 2.64 -7.29
N GLU A 132 -14.87 1.81 -8.22
CA GLU A 132 -15.12 0.37 -8.26
C GLU A 132 -14.06 -0.37 -7.44
N LEU A 133 -14.48 -1.29 -6.56
CA LEU A 133 -13.55 -2.17 -5.83
C LEU A 133 -13.44 -3.51 -6.54
N VAL A 134 -12.23 -3.88 -6.93
CA VAL A 134 -11.87 -5.17 -7.51
C VAL A 134 -11.15 -6.01 -6.48
N ILE A 135 -11.87 -6.97 -5.89
CA ILE A 135 -11.35 -7.80 -4.78
C ILE A 135 -10.66 -9.03 -5.35
N SER A 136 -9.40 -9.24 -4.96
CA SER A 136 -8.67 -10.49 -5.16
C SER A 136 -8.62 -11.23 -3.81
N PRO A 137 -9.46 -12.25 -3.58
CA PRO A 137 -9.44 -13.02 -2.36
C PRO A 137 -8.07 -13.63 -2.11
N THR A 138 -7.47 -13.35 -0.95
CA THR A 138 -6.07 -13.65 -0.68
C THR A 138 -5.91 -14.26 0.70
N ILE A 139 -5.17 -15.36 0.80
CA ILE A 139 -4.76 -15.93 2.08
C ILE A 139 -3.68 -15.02 2.65
N VAL A 140 -3.94 -14.38 3.80
CA VAL A 140 -3.07 -13.36 4.41
C VAL A 140 -2.32 -13.85 5.65
N GLN A 141 -2.48 -15.12 6.03
CA GLN A 141 -1.80 -15.74 7.18
C GLN A 141 -1.50 -17.23 6.93
N GLY A 142 -0.48 -17.76 7.62
CA GLY A 142 -0.01 -19.13 7.47
C GLY A 142 0.98 -19.31 6.31
N ASP A 143 1.46 -20.56 6.13
CA ASP A 143 2.61 -20.90 5.25
C ASP A 143 2.40 -20.54 3.77
N LYS A 144 1.16 -20.54 3.30
CA LYS A 144 0.83 -20.26 1.89
C LYS A 144 0.62 -18.77 1.60
N ALA A 145 0.51 -17.94 2.65
CA ALA A 145 0.11 -16.55 2.52
C ALA A 145 1.07 -15.73 1.65
N ALA A 146 2.38 -15.87 1.83
CA ALA A 146 3.36 -15.13 1.05
C ALA A 146 3.23 -15.36 -0.47
N ASN A 147 2.98 -16.62 -0.87
CA ASN A 147 2.81 -16.96 -2.27
C ASN A 147 1.47 -16.44 -2.82
N ASP A 148 0.41 -16.50 -2.01
CA ASP A 148 -0.92 -16.07 -2.43
C ASP A 148 -1.02 -14.55 -2.54
N ILE A 149 -0.38 -13.80 -1.60
CA ILE A 149 -0.26 -12.34 -1.64
C ILE A 149 0.48 -11.91 -2.92
N ALA A 150 1.65 -12.49 -3.20
CA ALA A 150 2.42 -12.16 -4.39
C ALA A 150 1.65 -12.45 -5.68
N LYS A 151 0.92 -13.56 -5.72
CA LYS A 151 0.05 -13.92 -6.85
C LYS A 151 -1.11 -12.95 -7.02
N SER A 152 -1.77 -12.55 -5.93
CA SER A 152 -2.89 -11.59 -5.96
C SER A 152 -2.46 -10.22 -6.46
N ILE A 153 -1.30 -9.73 -6.00
CA ILE A 153 -0.71 -8.47 -6.50
C ILE A 153 -0.52 -8.56 -8.01
N LYS A 154 0.11 -9.64 -8.48
CA LYS A 154 0.37 -9.84 -9.90
C LYS A 154 -0.91 -9.92 -10.73
N ILE A 155 -1.93 -10.65 -10.27
CA ILE A 155 -3.23 -10.75 -10.94
C ILE A 155 -3.90 -9.37 -11.07
N LEU A 156 -3.84 -8.54 -10.03
CA LEU A 156 -4.42 -7.21 -10.05
C LEU A 156 -3.64 -6.29 -11.00
N ASP A 157 -2.31 -6.34 -11.01
CA ASP A 157 -1.45 -5.52 -11.88
C ASP A 157 -1.64 -5.89 -13.37
N GLU A 158 -1.68 -7.20 -13.69
CA GLU A 158 -1.85 -7.71 -15.06
C GLU A 158 -3.20 -7.35 -15.68
N ARG A 159 -4.20 -6.94 -14.90
CA ARG A 159 -5.49 -6.45 -15.45
C ARG A 159 -5.33 -5.16 -16.25
N GLY A 160 -4.39 -4.28 -15.88
CA GLY A 160 -4.12 -3.02 -16.57
C GLY A 160 -5.22 -1.95 -16.47
N ASP A 161 -6.32 -2.25 -15.74
CA ASP A 161 -7.45 -1.33 -15.52
C ASP A 161 -7.58 -0.87 -14.05
N ILE A 162 -6.63 -1.26 -13.20
CA ILE A 162 -6.57 -0.91 -11.78
C ILE A 162 -5.70 0.35 -11.60
N ASP A 163 -6.22 1.33 -10.92
CA ASP A 163 -5.52 2.61 -10.69
C ASP A 163 -4.62 2.58 -9.43
N VAL A 164 -5.02 1.83 -8.41
CA VAL A 164 -4.27 1.64 -7.16
C VAL A 164 -4.63 0.30 -6.52
N ILE A 165 -3.66 -0.34 -5.88
CA ILE A 165 -3.86 -1.61 -5.18
C ILE A 165 -3.69 -1.38 -3.67
N ILE A 166 -4.64 -1.87 -2.87
CA ILE A 166 -4.53 -1.95 -1.42
C ILE A 166 -4.16 -3.39 -1.06
N VAL A 167 -3.01 -3.55 -0.40
CA VAL A 167 -2.56 -4.83 0.14
C VAL A 167 -2.65 -4.75 1.65
N GLY A 168 -3.46 -5.59 2.28
CA GLY A 168 -3.62 -5.45 3.70
C GLY A 168 -4.28 -6.63 4.39
N ARG A 169 -4.26 -6.57 5.72
CA ARG A 169 -4.98 -7.50 6.58
C ARG A 169 -5.54 -6.78 7.81
N GLY A 170 -6.49 -7.40 8.47
CA GLY A 170 -6.88 -7.01 9.82
C GLY A 170 -5.78 -7.27 10.85
N GLY A 171 -5.96 -6.83 12.07
CA GLY A 171 -5.01 -7.05 13.17
C GLY A 171 -4.65 -8.53 13.37
N GLY A 172 -3.51 -8.78 14.03
CA GLY A 172 -3.01 -10.13 14.31
C GLY A 172 -1.68 -10.08 15.04
N SER A 173 -1.15 -11.25 15.37
CA SER A 173 0.16 -11.39 16.00
C SER A 173 1.31 -11.11 15.03
N LEU A 174 2.53 -10.90 15.55
CA LEU A 174 3.74 -10.70 14.74
C LEU A 174 4.01 -11.91 13.83
N GLU A 175 3.70 -13.11 14.30
CA GLU A 175 3.80 -14.34 13.50
C GLU A 175 2.84 -14.31 12.30
N ASP A 176 1.64 -13.79 12.50
CA ASP A 176 0.65 -13.65 11.44
C ASP A 176 1.07 -12.63 10.37
N LEU A 177 1.83 -11.61 10.75
CA LEU A 177 2.36 -10.59 9.85
C LEU A 177 3.58 -11.08 9.04
N TRP A 178 4.15 -12.23 9.43
CA TRP A 178 5.40 -12.72 8.85
C TRP A 178 5.33 -12.93 7.33
N ALA A 179 4.18 -13.28 6.80
CA ALA A 179 3.98 -13.44 5.36
C ALA A 179 4.37 -12.18 4.55
N PHE A 180 4.13 -11.00 5.12
CA PHE A 180 4.47 -9.69 4.53
C PHE A 180 5.93 -9.29 4.70
N ASN A 181 6.71 -10.06 5.48
CA ASN A 181 8.14 -9.87 5.70
C ASN A 181 8.99 -10.78 4.80
N THR A 182 8.41 -11.41 3.79
CA THR A 182 9.10 -12.31 2.88
C THR A 182 9.64 -11.57 1.66
N GLU A 183 10.81 -11.99 1.16
CA GLU A 183 11.41 -11.46 -0.07
C GLU A 183 10.47 -11.60 -1.28
N GLN A 184 9.69 -12.68 -1.32
CA GLN A 184 8.75 -12.93 -2.41
C GLN A 184 7.67 -11.85 -2.51
N VAL A 185 7.10 -11.43 -1.37
CA VAL A 185 6.10 -10.33 -1.34
C VAL A 185 6.78 -9.00 -1.63
N ALA A 186 7.95 -8.74 -1.05
CA ALA A 186 8.71 -7.53 -1.32
C ALA A 186 8.98 -7.33 -2.82
N ARG A 187 9.43 -8.38 -3.51
CA ARG A 187 9.68 -8.31 -4.96
C ARG A 187 8.39 -8.16 -5.76
N ALA A 188 7.33 -8.85 -5.39
CA ALA A 188 6.02 -8.70 -6.06
C ALA A 188 5.46 -7.26 -5.94
N VAL A 189 5.68 -6.59 -4.79
CA VAL A 189 5.32 -5.19 -4.59
C VAL A 189 6.21 -4.27 -5.44
N PHE A 190 7.53 -4.51 -5.45
CA PHE A 190 8.48 -3.70 -6.21
C PHE A 190 8.28 -3.79 -7.72
N ASP A 191 8.04 -4.99 -8.24
CA ASP A 191 7.88 -5.27 -9.66
C ASP A 191 6.48 -4.85 -10.20
N CYS A 192 5.53 -4.54 -9.31
CA CYS A 192 4.19 -4.11 -9.69
C CYS A 192 4.24 -2.72 -10.34
N ASN A 193 3.53 -2.52 -11.46
CA ASN A 193 3.45 -1.23 -12.15
C ASN A 193 2.38 -0.31 -11.54
N THR A 194 1.31 -0.90 -11.02
CA THR A 194 0.23 -0.19 -10.35
C THR A 194 0.68 0.30 -8.96
N PRO A 195 0.39 1.54 -8.54
CA PRO A 195 0.71 2.02 -7.20
C PRO A 195 0.09 1.15 -6.10
N ILE A 196 0.87 0.85 -5.06
CA ILE A 196 0.45 -0.01 -3.94
C ILE A 196 0.40 0.76 -2.63
N ILE A 197 -0.73 0.63 -1.92
CA ILE A 197 -0.88 1.06 -0.53
C ILE A 197 -0.82 -0.19 0.37
N SER A 198 0.17 -0.25 1.24
CA SER A 198 0.26 -1.28 2.28
C SER A 198 -0.57 -0.89 3.49
N ALA A 199 -1.39 -1.83 3.98
CA ALA A 199 -2.24 -1.69 5.17
C ALA A 199 -2.13 -2.93 6.05
N VAL A 200 -0.91 -3.29 6.41
CA VAL A 200 -0.58 -4.55 7.08
C VAL A 200 -0.31 -4.36 8.57
N GLY A 201 0.57 -3.43 8.91
CA GLY A 201 1.02 -3.18 10.27
C GLY A 201 0.26 -2.05 10.95
N HIS A 202 0.10 -2.15 12.28
CA HIS A 202 -0.36 -1.04 13.12
C HIS A 202 0.74 0.05 13.24
N GLU A 203 0.48 1.12 13.97
CA GLU A 203 1.39 2.29 14.06
C GLU A 203 2.85 1.93 14.39
N THR A 204 3.07 0.91 15.23
CA THR A 204 4.40 0.48 15.69
C THR A 204 5.00 -0.67 14.89
N ASP A 205 4.20 -1.43 14.15
CA ASP A 205 4.59 -2.71 13.56
C ASP A 205 4.82 -2.55 12.05
N TYR A 206 6.05 -2.23 11.68
CA TYR A 206 6.43 -2.13 10.26
C TYR A 206 6.76 -3.49 9.67
N THR A 207 6.26 -3.75 8.47
CA THR A 207 6.61 -4.92 7.67
C THR A 207 7.53 -4.54 6.50
N ILE A 208 8.20 -5.52 5.91
CA ILE A 208 8.98 -5.32 4.68
C ILE A 208 8.08 -4.81 3.54
N CYS A 209 6.85 -5.29 3.47
CA CYS A 209 5.85 -4.80 2.51
C CYS A 209 5.63 -3.28 2.66
N ASP A 210 5.58 -2.75 3.89
CA ASP A 210 5.40 -1.32 4.14
C ASP A 210 6.57 -0.47 3.65
N PHE A 211 7.81 -0.99 3.71
CA PHE A 211 8.99 -0.27 3.22
C PHE A 211 9.05 -0.21 1.69
N VAL A 212 8.62 -1.28 1.02
CA VAL A 212 8.67 -1.37 -0.45
C VAL A 212 7.48 -0.69 -1.10
N SER A 213 6.30 -0.70 -0.47
CA SER A 213 5.09 -0.10 -1.03
C SER A 213 5.22 1.41 -1.27
N ASP A 214 4.43 1.92 -2.20
CA ASP A 214 4.43 3.34 -2.58
C ASP A 214 3.90 4.22 -1.45
N LEU A 215 2.93 3.72 -0.68
CA LEU A 215 2.38 4.39 0.48
C LEU A 215 2.05 3.37 1.58
N ARG A 216 2.28 3.76 2.83
CA ARG A 216 1.88 2.99 4.01
C ARG A 216 0.66 3.59 4.68
N ALA A 217 -0.26 2.74 5.07
CA ALA A 217 -1.39 3.09 5.94
C ALA A 217 -1.36 2.24 7.22
N PRO A 218 -1.69 2.79 8.39
CA PRO A 218 -1.65 2.07 9.66
C PRO A 218 -2.81 1.06 9.81
N THR A 219 -3.84 1.17 8.99
CA THR A 219 -5.02 0.29 9.02
C THR A 219 -5.64 0.16 7.62
N PRO A 220 -6.42 -0.90 7.35
CA PRO A 220 -7.21 -1.02 6.12
C PRO A 220 -8.16 0.16 5.88
N SER A 221 -8.77 0.68 6.95
CA SER A 221 -9.63 1.86 6.89
C SER A 221 -8.85 3.11 6.44
N ALA A 222 -7.67 3.35 7.03
CA ALA A 222 -6.80 4.45 6.62
C ALA A 222 -6.29 4.29 5.18
N ALA A 223 -6.01 3.06 4.73
CA ALA A 223 -5.63 2.81 3.34
C ALA A 223 -6.75 3.20 2.37
N ALA A 224 -7.99 2.85 2.69
CA ALA A 224 -9.14 3.26 1.89
C ALA A 224 -9.30 4.79 1.86
N GLU A 225 -9.07 5.48 2.99
CA GLU A 225 -9.12 6.95 3.03
C GLU A 225 -8.01 7.61 2.20
N LEU A 226 -6.80 7.04 2.23
CA LEU A 226 -5.67 7.53 1.43
C LEU A 226 -5.81 7.23 -0.06
N ALA A 227 -6.51 6.13 -0.40
CA ALA A 227 -6.75 5.74 -1.78
C ALA A 227 -7.76 6.64 -2.50
N VAL A 228 -8.71 7.26 -1.79
CA VAL A 228 -9.81 8.02 -2.41
C VAL A 228 -9.95 9.43 -1.83
N PRO A 229 -10.38 10.40 -2.65
CA PRO A 229 -10.72 11.73 -2.15
C PRO A 229 -12.04 11.70 -1.35
N ASP A 230 -12.33 12.78 -0.66
CA ASP A 230 -13.63 13.00 -0.06
C ASP A 230 -14.56 13.71 -1.05
N SER A 231 -15.59 13.00 -1.53
CA SER A 231 -16.53 13.53 -2.50
C SER A 231 -17.36 14.72 -1.96
N SER A 232 -17.57 14.80 -0.64
CA SER A 232 -18.29 15.93 -0.04
C SER A 232 -17.52 17.24 -0.25
N VAL A 233 -16.20 17.22 -0.06
CA VAL A 233 -15.34 18.39 -0.31
C VAL A 233 -15.38 18.82 -1.78
N LEU A 234 -15.43 17.86 -2.70
CA LEU A 234 -15.52 18.14 -4.13
C LEU A 234 -16.88 18.75 -4.50
N ILE A 235 -17.96 18.22 -3.93
CA ILE A 235 -19.33 18.74 -4.13
C ILE A 235 -19.43 20.17 -3.58
N ASP A 236 -18.96 20.42 -2.36
CA ASP A 236 -18.95 21.74 -1.75
C ASP A 236 -18.14 22.75 -2.58
N PHE A 237 -17.00 22.33 -3.12
CA PHE A 237 -16.21 23.18 -4.02
C PHE A 237 -17.00 23.55 -5.29
N LEU A 238 -17.65 22.57 -5.92
CA LEU A 238 -18.46 22.80 -7.13
C LEU A 238 -19.66 23.70 -6.84
N ASP A 239 -20.36 23.48 -5.72
CA ASP A 239 -21.51 24.31 -5.32
C ASP A 239 -21.08 25.75 -5.05
N ASN A 240 -19.97 25.97 -4.36
CA ASN A 240 -19.43 27.30 -4.12
C ASN A 240 -18.99 27.99 -5.42
N ALA A 241 -18.35 27.24 -6.33
CA ALA A 241 -17.99 27.76 -7.65
C ALA A 241 -19.24 28.18 -8.46
N ASN A 242 -20.27 27.35 -8.45
CA ASN A 242 -21.55 27.64 -9.13
C ASN A 242 -22.24 28.86 -8.55
N LYS A 243 -22.32 28.97 -7.22
CA LYS A 243 -22.87 30.17 -6.54
C LYS A 243 -22.12 31.46 -6.94
N ARG A 244 -20.75 31.36 -6.95
CA ARG A 244 -19.92 32.51 -7.33
C ARG A 244 -20.13 32.91 -8.79
N LEU A 245 -20.20 31.93 -9.71
CA LEU A 245 -20.47 32.19 -11.14
C LEU A 245 -21.85 32.87 -11.31
N SER A 246 -22.90 32.36 -10.64
CA SER A 246 -24.24 32.91 -10.69
C SER A 246 -24.28 34.34 -10.16
N ALA A 247 -23.61 34.63 -9.05
CA ALA A 247 -23.51 35.97 -8.48
C ALA A 247 -22.83 36.97 -9.44
N LEU A 248 -21.67 36.54 -10.03
CA LEU A 248 -20.94 37.37 -11.00
C LEU A 248 -21.77 37.66 -12.27
N LEU A 249 -22.52 36.65 -12.73
CA LEU A 249 -23.39 36.83 -13.89
C LEU A 249 -24.53 37.81 -13.60
N ASN A 250 -25.21 37.65 -12.47
CA ASN A 250 -26.28 38.55 -12.05
C ASN A 250 -25.76 39.99 -11.87
N ASP A 251 -24.63 40.16 -11.22
CA ASP A 251 -23.99 41.46 -11.03
C ASP A 251 -23.61 42.14 -12.38
N ARG A 252 -23.19 41.34 -13.36
CA ARG A 252 -22.96 41.87 -14.71
C ARG A 252 -24.25 42.26 -15.42
N ILE A 253 -25.28 41.44 -15.34
CA ILE A 253 -26.58 41.72 -15.91
C ILE A 253 -27.15 43.01 -15.30
N GLU A 254 -27.11 43.16 -13.98
CA GLU A 254 -27.58 44.33 -13.28
C GLU A 254 -26.84 45.62 -13.70
N ARG A 255 -25.51 45.54 -13.83
CA ARG A 255 -24.71 46.65 -14.37
C ARG A 255 -25.09 47.03 -15.80
N GLU A 256 -25.39 46.07 -16.65
CA GLU A 256 -25.83 46.39 -18.02
C GLU A 256 -27.26 47.00 -18.03
N TYR A 257 -28.17 46.56 -17.15
CA TYR A 257 -29.45 47.19 -16.96
C TYR A 257 -29.31 48.65 -16.46
N GLN A 258 -28.45 48.88 -15.47
CA GLN A 258 -28.18 50.25 -15.00
C GLN A 258 -27.64 51.17 -16.10
N LYS A 259 -26.76 50.65 -16.97
CA LYS A 259 -26.29 51.41 -18.15
C LYS A 259 -27.44 51.73 -19.11
N LEU A 260 -28.30 50.75 -19.36
CA LEU A 260 -29.49 50.96 -20.22
C LEU A 260 -30.42 52.01 -19.62
N ASP A 261 -30.72 51.91 -18.33
CA ASP A 261 -31.56 52.88 -17.63
C ASP A 261 -30.97 54.32 -17.69
N ASN A 262 -29.65 54.42 -17.45
CA ASN A 262 -28.96 55.72 -17.57
C ASN A 262 -29.00 56.29 -19.00
N LEU A 263 -28.91 55.44 -20.02
CA LEU A 263 -29.06 55.87 -21.40
C LEU A 263 -30.54 56.35 -21.68
N MET A 264 -31.51 55.60 -21.18
CA MET A 264 -32.91 55.91 -21.34
C MET A 264 -33.31 57.25 -20.62
N LEU A 265 -32.68 57.53 -19.47
CA LEU A 265 -32.89 58.79 -18.71
C LEU A 265 -32.04 59.94 -19.25
N SER A 266 -31.16 59.70 -20.20
CA SER A 266 -30.39 60.78 -20.83
C SER A 266 -31.35 61.76 -21.61
N SER A 267 -31.06 63.04 -21.62
CA SER A 267 -31.84 64.05 -22.30
C SER A 267 -32.10 63.73 -23.76
N PHE A 268 -31.14 63.09 -24.40
CA PHE A 268 -31.27 62.63 -25.80
C PHE A 268 -32.38 61.58 -26.00
N MET A 269 -32.53 60.61 -25.06
CA MET A 269 -33.57 59.55 -25.18
C MET A 269 -34.89 59.94 -24.52
N ALA A 270 -34.87 60.76 -23.46
CA ALA A 270 -36.07 61.19 -22.74
C ALA A 270 -36.91 62.20 -23.56
N GLU A 271 -36.24 63.18 -24.16
CA GLU A 271 -36.86 64.21 -24.97
C GLU A 271 -36.06 64.57 -26.20
N PRO A 272 -36.06 63.68 -27.23
CA PRO A 272 -35.19 63.83 -28.42
C PRO A 272 -35.42 65.16 -29.18
N GLY A 273 -36.67 65.63 -29.21
CA GLY A 273 -37.05 66.89 -29.88
C GLY A 273 -36.38 68.10 -29.25
N GLU A 274 -36.43 68.21 -27.92
CA GLU A 274 -35.78 69.32 -27.19
C GLU A 274 -34.31 69.30 -27.27
N TYR A 275 -33.71 68.08 -27.17
CA TYR A 275 -32.25 67.88 -27.29
C TYR A 275 -31.73 68.37 -28.65
N PHE A 276 -32.40 68.04 -29.75
CA PHE A 276 -32.01 68.51 -31.07
C PHE A 276 -32.25 69.98 -31.24
N SER A 277 -33.34 70.57 -30.75
CA SER A 277 -33.59 72.03 -30.81
C SER A 277 -32.50 72.80 -30.09
N GLN A 278 -32.13 72.42 -28.86
CA GLN A 278 -31.04 73.09 -28.14
C GLN A 278 -29.68 72.97 -28.87
N LYS A 279 -29.41 71.86 -29.52
CA LYS A 279 -28.15 71.65 -30.29
C LYS A 279 -28.19 72.51 -31.59
N PHE A 280 -29.28 72.70 -32.20
CA PHE A 280 -29.37 73.59 -33.34
C PHE A 280 -29.18 75.09 -32.96
N ASP A 281 -29.74 75.47 -31.80
CA ASP A 281 -29.61 76.86 -31.27
C ASP A 281 -28.17 77.14 -30.77
N GLU A 282 -27.35 76.15 -30.47
CA GLU A 282 -25.92 76.30 -30.12
C GLU A 282 -25.01 76.48 -31.35
N VAL A 283 -25.50 76.25 -32.56
CA VAL A 283 -24.69 76.25 -33.80
C VAL A 283 -24.93 77.54 -34.61
N ASP A 284 -26.01 78.30 -34.34
CA ASP A 284 -26.28 79.61 -34.88
C ASP A 284 -25.66 80.72 -33.98
#